data_9984c8d90f14dc183ea82017d9d24e56
#
_entry.id   9984c8d90f14dc183ea82017d9d24e56
#
_cell.length_a   1.000
_cell.length_b   1.000
_cell.length_c   1.000
_cell.angle_alpha   90.00
_cell.angle_beta   90.00
_cell.angle_gamma   90.00
#
_symmetry.space_group_name_H-M   'P 1'
#
loop_
_entity.id
_entity.type
_entity.pdbx_description
1 polymer ?
#
loop_
_entity_poly.entity_id
_entity_poly.type
_entity_poly.pdbx_seq_one_letter_code
_entity_poly.pdbx_strand_id
1 'polypeptide(L)'
;MREVAVEKKLIEGAYKLGFWAPKFVSPGNDGMPDRILVGHGRVIFVELKTDRGALSPVQKSQIGRLKKYGQEVHVLYGASGVDNFLKELAEGMA
;
A
#
# COMPACT_ATOMS: atom_id res chain seq x y z
N MET A 1 -5.32 6.20 15.67
CA MET A 1 -3.98 5.59 15.65
C MET A 1 -3.05 6.49 14.86
N ARG A 2 -1.82 6.70 15.34
CA ARG A 2 -0.86 7.54 14.62
C ARG A 2 -0.42 6.86 13.33
N GLU A 3 -0.09 7.66 12.33
CA GLU A 3 0.37 7.18 11.03
C GLU A 3 1.56 6.22 11.14
N VAL A 4 2.54 6.51 12.02
CA VAL A 4 3.69 5.64 12.25
C VAL A 4 3.27 4.26 12.74
N ALA A 5 2.28 4.19 13.62
CA ALA A 5 1.78 2.92 14.13
C ALA A 5 1.03 2.13 13.06
N VAL A 6 0.30 2.81 12.19
CA VAL A 6 -0.41 2.18 11.07
C VAL A 6 0.59 1.63 10.06
N GLU A 7 1.64 2.38 9.76
CA GLU A 7 2.71 1.97 8.87
C GLU A 7 3.42 0.71 9.39
N LYS A 8 3.77 0.71 10.69
CA LYS A 8 4.38 -0.44 11.33
C LYS A 8 3.49 -1.68 11.27
N LYS A 9 2.19 -1.51 11.48
CA LYS A 9 1.20 -2.58 11.40
C LYS A 9 1.21 -3.23 10.00
N LEU A 10 1.25 -2.42 8.95
CA LEU A 10 1.34 -2.92 7.58
C LEU A 10 2.63 -3.69 7.35
N ILE A 11 3.77 -3.14 7.74
CA ILE A 11 5.08 -3.75 7.54
C ILE A 11 5.16 -5.10 8.24
N GLU A 12 4.79 -5.15 9.52
CA GLU A 12 4.84 -6.38 10.30
C GLU A 12 3.83 -7.43 9.80
N GLY A 13 2.62 -6.99 9.49
CA GLY A 13 1.59 -7.89 8.96
C GLY A 13 1.96 -8.47 7.60
N ALA A 14 2.51 -7.66 6.72
CA ALA A 14 2.98 -8.10 5.42
C ALA A 14 4.13 -9.09 5.56
N TYR A 15 5.07 -8.81 6.45
CA TYR A 15 6.21 -9.71 6.71
C TYR A 15 5.74 -11.09 7.13
N LYS A 16 4.75 -11.18 8.01
CA LYS A 16 4.19 -12.47 8.45
C LYS A 16 3.57 -13.26 7.31
N LEU A 17 3.13 -12.58 6.25
CA LEU A 17 2.57 -13.20 5.06
C LEU A 17 3.61 -13.45 3.97
N GLY A 18 4.89 -13.20 4.25
CA GLY A 18 5.96 -13.45 3.31
C GLY A 18 6.23 -12.30 2.34
N PHE A 19 5.83 -11.07 2.68
CA PHE A 19 6.08 -9.88 1.86
C PHE A 19 7.09 -8.96 2.52
N TRP A 20 8.03 -8.49 1.75
CA TRP A 20 8.91 -7.39 2.11
C TRP A 20 8.22 -6.08 1.74
N ALA A 21 8.19 -5.12 2.66
CA ALA A 21 7.43 -3.88 2.50
C ALA A 21 8.34 -2.63 2.59
N PRO A 22 9.28 -2.44 1.66
CA PRO A 22 10.14 -1.27 1.67
C PRO A 22 9.40 0.00 1.26
N LYS A 23 9.97 1.16 1.61
CA LYS A 23 9.50 2.44 1.10
C LYS A 23 9.77 2.50 -0.40
N PHE A 24 8.89 3.17 -1.11
CA PHE A 24 9.04 3.39 -2.53
C PHE A 24 9.16 4.88 -2.81
N VAL A 25 10.18 5.25 -3.56
CA VAL A 25 10.39 6.62 -4.02
C VAL A 25 10.69 6.58 -5.51
N SER A 26 9.96 7.37 -6.29
CA SER A 26 10.19 7.49 -7.71
C SER A 26 10.62 8.94 -8.02
N PRO A 27 11.92 9.21 -8.10
CA PRO A 27 12.40 10.57 -8.41
C PRO A 27 11.82 11.09 -9.73
N GLY A 28 11.32 12.33 -9.70
CA GLY A 28 10.70 12.94 -10.86
C GLY A 28 9.24 12.58 -11.08
N ASN A 29 8.65 11.71 -10.23
CA ASN A 29 7.25 11.31 -10.34
C ASN A 29 6.54 11.54 -9.01
N ASP A 30 6.12 12.77 -8.77
CA ASP A 30 5.38 13.10 -7.55
C ASP A 30 4.05 12.35 -7.49
N GLY A 31 3.61 12.02 -6.28
CA GLY A 31 2.31 11.39 -6.04
C GLY A 31 2.28 9.88 -6.22
N MET A 32 3.42 9.25 -6.41
CA MET A 32 3.48 7.78 -6.42
C MET A 32 3.18 7.23 -5.02
N PRO A 33 2.62 6.00 -4.94
CA PRO A 33 2.44 5.33 -3.64
C PRO A 33 3.77 5.23 -2.90
N ASP A 34 3.73 5.41 -1.58
CA ASP A 34 4.95 5.52 -0.77
C ASP A 34 5.50 4.18 -0.27
N ARG A 35 4.82 3.08 -0.53
CA ARG A 35 5.24 1.76 -0.09
C ARG A 35 4.94 0.71 -1.15
N ILE A 36 5.82 -0.29 -1.26
CA ILE A 36 5.56 -1.48 -2.07
C ILE A 36 5.65 -2.72 -1.19
N LEU A 37 4.88 -3.73 -1.55
CA LEU A 37 4.99 -5.07 -0.98
C LEU A 37 5.52 -6.00 -2.06
N VAL A 38 6.62 -6.68 -1.75
CA VAL A 38 7.29 -7.57 -2.69
C VAL A 38 7.33 -8.98 -2.08
N GLY A 39 6.78 -9.93 -2.78
CA GLY A 39 6.77 -11.32 -2.33
C GLY A 39 5.90 -12.20 -3.22
N HIS A 40 6.11 -13.48 -3.16
CA HIS A 40 5.32 -14.47 -3.92
C HIS A 40 5.25 -14.17 -5.43
N GLY A 41 6.32 -13.59 -6.00
CA GLY A 41 6.34 -13.20 -7.40
C GLY A 41 5.46 -11.99 -7.74
N ARG A 42 5.01 -11.23 -6.74
CA ARG A 42 4.11 -10.08 -6.88
C ARG A 42 4.77 -8.82 -6.38
N VAL A 43 4.36 -7.70 -6.96
CA VAL A 43 4.63 -6.36 -6.42
C VAL A 43 3.29 -5.68 -6.27
N ILE A 44 3.02 -5.18 -5.06
CA ILE A 44 1.77 -4.48 -4.74
C ILE A 44 2.15 -3.07 -4.29
N PHE A 45 1.60 -2.05 -4.95
CA PHE A 45 1.80 -0.66 -4.53
C PHE A 45 0.76 -0.30 -3.47
N VAL A 46 1.20 0.36 -2.39
CA VAL A 46 0.32 0.73 -1.30
C VAL A 46 0.52 2.19 -0.93
N GLU A 47 -0.58 2.93 -0.87
CA GLU A 47 -0.62 4.29 -0.33
C GLU A 47 -1.36 4.24 1.00
N LEU A 48 -0.69 4.66 2.08
CA LEU A 48 -1.30 4.74 3.40
C LEU A 48 -1.84 6.14 3.65
N LYS A 49 -3.07 6.21 4.12
CA LYS A 49 -3.74 7.45 4.52
C LYS A 49 -4.25 7.33 5.94
N THR A 50 -4.39 8.46 6.63
CA THR A 50 -5.11 8.49 7.89
C THR A 50 -6.60 8.21 7.63
N ASP A 51 -7.37 7.92 8.69
CA ASP A 51 -8.81 7.67 8.58
C ASP A 51 -9.56 8.78 7.86
N ARG A 52 -9.08 10.02 7.99
CA ARG A 52 -9.71 11.21 7.41
C ARG A 52 -8.92 11.78 6.23
N GLY A 53 -7.86 11.10 5.83
CA GLY A 53 -7.06 11.55 4.71
C GLY A 53 -7.76 11.37 3.38
N ALA A 54 -7.29 12.09 2.38
CA ALA A 54 -7.79 11.96 1.02
C ALA A 54 -6.62 12.01 0.05
N LEU A 55 -6.78 11.36 -1.09
CA LEU A 55 -5.78 11.41 -2.15
C LEU A 55 -5.77 12.80 -2.78
N SER A 56 -4.57 13.32 -3.01
CA SER A 56 -4.40 14.52 -3.82
C SER A 56 -4.70 14.21 -5.29
N PRO A 57 -4.96 15.23 -6.13
CA PRO A 57 -5.15 15.01 -7.56
C PRO A 57 -3.95 14.31 -8.22
N VAL A 58 -2.73 14.67 -7.81
CA VAL A 58 -1.51 14.04 -8.32
C VAL A 58 -1.44 12.56 -7.93
N GLN A 59 -1.79 12.24 -6.69
CA GLN A 59 -1.84 10.84 -6.25
C GLN A 59 -2.87 10.03 -7.03
N LYS A 60 -4.06 10.57 -7.24
CA LYS A 60 -5.11 9.91 -8.05
C LYS A 60 -4.62 9.63 -9.46
N SER A 61 -3.93 10.60 -10.06
CA SER A 61 -3.38 10.46 -11.41
C SER A 61 -2.35 9.33 -11.50
N GLN A 62 -1.42 9.28 -10.55
CA GLN A 62 -0.38 8.26 -10.55
C GLN A 62 -0.93 6.87 -10.28
N ILE A 63 -1.87 6.76 -9.35
CA ILE A 63 -2.54 5.48 -9.07
C ILE A 63 -3.29 4.99 -10.30
N GLY A 64 -4.01 5.87 -10.97
CA GLY A 64 -4.71 5.55 -12.21
C GLY A 64 -3.75 5.09 -13.30
N ARG A 65 -2.58 5.70 -13.41
CA ARG A 65 -1.54 5.32 -14.37
C ARG A 65 -0.99 3.92 -14.07
N LEU A 66 -0.68 3.64 -12.81
CA LEU A 66 -0.19 2.31 -12.40
C LEU A 66 -1.21 1.23 -12.75
N LYS A 67 -2.49 1.47 -12.47
CA LYS A 67 -3.57 0.53 -12.79
C LYS A 67 -3.72 0.34 -14.29
N LYS A 68 -3.58 1.41 -15.07
CA LYS A 68 -3.63 1.36 -16.53
C LYS A 68 -2.55 0.44 -17.09
N TYR A 69 -1.37 0.46 -16.48
CA TYR A 69 -0.27 -0.42 -16.88
C TYR A 69 -0.32 -1.79 -16.21
N GLY A 70 -1.43 -2.15 -15.61
CA GLY A 70 -1.67 -3.50 -15.08
C GLY A 70 -1.13 -3.76 -13.70
N GLN A 71 -0.76 -2.72 -12.96
CA GLN A 71 -0.20 -2.89 -11.63
C GLN A 71 -1.27 -2.91 -10.56
N GLU A 72 -1.03 -3.68 -9.49
CA GLU A 72 -1.90 -3.77 -8.33
C GLU A 72 -1.59 -2.61 -7.39
N VAL A 73 -2.60 -1.80 -7.06
CA VAL A 73 -2.45 -0.63 -6.19
C VAL A 73 -3.59 -0.60 -5.19
N HIS A 74 -3.26 -0.41 -3.92
CA HIS A 74 -4.24 -0.28 -2.85
C HIS A 74 -4.02 1.03 -2.09
N VAL A 75 -5.12 1.70 -1.77
CA VAL A 75 -5.13 2.85 -0.87
C VAL A 75 -5.78 2.40 0.42
N LEU A 76 -5.05 2.47 1.52
CA LEU A 76 -5.49 1.96 2.81
C LEU A 76 -5.69 3.11 3.79
N TYR A 77 -6.85 3.17 4.40
CA TYR A 77 -7.24 4.24 5.31
C TYR A 77 -7.21 3.73 6.76
N GLY A 78 -6.25 4.20 7.54
CA GLY A 78 -6.12 3.90 8.95
C GLY A 78 -5.83 2.44 9.27
N ALA A 79 -5.89 2.12 10.55
CA ALA A 79 -5.61 0.76 11.03
C ALA A 79 -6.60 -0.27 10.49
N SER A 80 -7.89 0.09 10.40
CA SER A 80 -8.90 -0.83 9.88
C SER A 80 -8.70 -1.15 8.40
N GLY A 81 -8.27 -0.15 7.62
CA GLY A 81 -7.94 -0.37 6.21
C GLY A 81 -6.78 -1.33 6.04
N VAL A 82 -5.75 -1.20 6.88
CA VAL A 82 -4.62 -2.12 6.89
C VAL A 82 -5.06 -3.53 7.29
N ASP A 83 -5.85 -3.66 8.36
CA ASP A 83 -6.33 -4.96 8.83
C ASP A 83 -7.14 -5.69 7.76
N ASN A 84 -8.05 -5.00 7.11
CA ASN A 84 -8.88 -5.58 6.06
C ASN A 84 -8.03 -6.02 4.86
N PHE A 85 -7.07 -5.21 4.47
CA PHE A 85 -6.16 -5.55 3.38
C PHE A 85 -5.33 -6.79 3.70
N LEU A 86 -4.74 -6.85 4.89
CA LEU A 86 -3.93 -8.00 5.31
C LEU A 86 -4.76 -9.27 5.38
N LYS A 87 -6.00 -9.18 5.84
CA LYS A 87 -6.93 -10.31 5.88
C LYS A 87 -7.22 -10.84 4.48
N GLU A 88 -7.56 -9.95 3.55
CA GLU A 88 -7.81 -10.32 2.16
C GLU A 88 -6.57 -10.91 1.49
N LEU A 89 -5.40 -10.34 1.77
CA LEU A 89 -4.14 -10.83 1.24
C LEU A 89 -3.86 -12.26 1.74
N ALA A 90 -4.08 -12.50 3.02
CA ALA A 90 -3.91 -13.83 3.60
C ALA A 90 -4.89 -14.85 3.02
N GLU A 91 -6.14 -14.47 2.83
CA GLU A 91 -7.17 -15.33 2.24
C GLU A 91 -6.83 -15.68 0.79
N GLY A 92 -6.32 -14.74 0.03
CA GLY A 92 -5.91 -14.96 -1.36
C GLY A 92 -4.70 -15.87 -1.52
N MET A 93 -3.98 -16.15 -0.43
CA MET A 93 -2.80 -17.00 -0.43
C MET A 93 -3.12 -18.46 -0.03
N ALA A 94 -4.31 -18.67 0.45
CA ALA A 94 -4.77 -20.00 0.85
C ALA A 94 -5.22 -20.89 -0.38
#